data_fc88a31c0aaf267329ca4073776fdf0c
#
_entry.id   fc88a31c0aaf267329ca4073776fdf0c
#
_cell.length_a   1.000
_cell.length_b   1.000
_cell.length_c   1.000
_cell.angle_alpha   90.00
_cell.angle_beta   90.00
_cell.angle_gamma   90.00
#
_symmetry.space_group_name_H-M   'P 1'
#
loop_
_entity.id
_entity.type
_entity.pdbx_description
1 polymer ?
#
loop_
_entity_poly.entity_id
_entity_poly.type
_entity_poly.pdbx_seq_one_letter_code
_entity_poly.pdbx_strand_id
1 'polypeptide(L)'
;MNKLRPFSILVYVLANAIGVLALVIPFVAPALQTSQTQGSPLFLALMIALCFIALLLEAQGGAATAKFMALLGVLVAINSVLRFIEVAIPGPGGFSPIFFLIILAGYVYGTQFGFLMGALTLLISALTTGGIGPWLPAQMLTASWVGLSAGAVRILTAKLNLSEPYEISILTVLGVLWGFLYGIFINLWFWPFVVGPAAQPAGADASIWPLIQRYTAYYLATSLVWDLARALGNAIMMASFGRPTLRALRRFRHRFAFTYTVTPEPADTATQVL
;
A
#
# COMPACT_ATOMS: atom_id res chain seq x y z
N MET A 1 19.04 -19.76 -0.30
CA MET A 1 18.69 -18.47 -0.93
C MET A 1 17.74 -18.76 -2.08
N ASN A 2 16.54 -18.18 -2.04
CA ASN A 2 15.51 -18.48 -3.04
C ASN A 2 15.91 -17.89 -4.40
N LYS A 3 16.11 -18.73 -5.43
CA LYS A 3 16.54 -18.31 -6.79
C LYS A 3 15.57 -17.29 -7.45
N LEU A 4 14.34 -17.19 -6.94
CA LEU A 4 13.30 -16.28 -7.46
C LEU A 4 13.33 -14.87 -6.84
N ARG A 5 14.13 -14.65 -5.78
CA ARG A 5 14.23 -13.36 -5.11
C ARG A 5 14.57 -12.18 -6.04
N PRO A 6 15.49 -12.30 -7.01
CA PRO A 6 15.78 -11.21 -7.94
C PRO A 6 14.59 -10.90 -8.87
N PHE A 7 13.82 -11.89 -9.30
CA PHE A 7 12.64 -11.69 -10.13
C PHE A 7 11.52 -10.99 -9.36
N SER A 8 11.30 -11.36 -8.09
CA SER A 8 10.35 -10.68 -7.22
C SER A 8 10.71 -9.19 -7.08
N ILE A 9 11.97 -8.86 -6.80
CA ILE A 9 12.44 -7.48 -6.72
C ILE A 9 12.18 -6.73 -8.03
N LEU A 10 12.50 -7.34 -9.17
CA LEU A 10 12.26 -6.73 -10.49
C LEU A 10 10.79 -6.39 -10.70
N VAL A 11 9.86 -7.28 -10.35
CA VAL A 11 8.42 -7.03 -10.49
C VAL A 11 7.98 -5.84 -9.64
N TYR A 12 8.44 -5.73 -8.39
CA TYR A 12 8.13 -4.57 -7.56
C TYR A 12 8.73 -3.27 -8.10
N VAL A 13 9.95 -3.32 -8.63
CA VAL A 13 10.58 -2.15 -9.29
C VAL A 13 9.78 -1.73 -10.51
N LEU A 14 9.37 -2.69 -11.35
CA LEU A 14 8.53 -2.40 -12.53
C LEU A 14 7.17 -1.83 -12.14
N ALA A 15 6.51 -2.39 -11.12
CA ALA A 15 5.23 -1.87 -10.64
C ALA A 15 5.36 -0.41 -10.15
N ASN A 16 6.43 -0.11 -9.41
CA ASN A 16 6.71 1.26 -8.99
C ASN A 16 7.03 2.18 -10.19
N ALA A 17 7.84 1.74 -11.14
CA ALA A 17 8.19 2.52 -12.31
C ALA A 17 6.95 2.85 -13.17
N ILE A 18 6.09 1.86 -13.43
CA ILE A 18 4.84 2.05 -14.19
C ILE A 18 3.91 2.99 -13.46
N GLY A 19 3.78 2.85 -12.14
CA GLY A 19 2.92 3.74 -11.36
C GLY A 19 3.46 5.18 -11.31
N VAL A 20 4.78 5.37 -11.17
CA VAL A 20 5.40 6.71 -11.25
C VAL A 20 5.21 7.30 -12.65
N LEU A 21 5.39 6.51 -13.71
CA LEU A 21 5.10 6.96 -15.07
C LEU A 21 3.65 7.40 -15.22
N ALA A 22 2.70 6.64 -14.67
CA ALA A 22 1.28 7.02 -14.70
C ALA A 22 1.01 8.37 -14.00
N LEU A 23 1.78 8.69 -12.95
CA LEU A 23 1.69 9.99 -12.26
C LEU A 23 2.37 11.13 -13.03
N VAL A 24 3.46 10.86 -13.75
CA VAL A 24 4.32 11.87 -14.38
C VAL A 24 3.93 12.18 -15.83
N ILE A 25 3.45 11.18 -16.59
CA ILE A 25 3.05 11.33 -18.00
C ILE A 25 2.11 12.54 -18.21
N PRO A 26 1.11 12.80 -17.35
CA PRO A 26 0.27 13.97 -17.47
C PRO A 26 1.02 15.32 -17.56
N PHE A 27 2.22 15.40 -17.02
CA PHE A 27 3.02 16.63 -17.00
C PHE A 27 4.02 16.73 -18.15
N VAL A 28 4.55 15.58 -18.60
CA VAL A 28 5.65 15.52 -19.59
C VAL A 28 5.14 15.42 -21.01
N ALA A 29 3.98 14.86 -21.22
CA ALA A 29 3.40 14.61 -22.54
C ALA A 29 1.91 14.99 -22.59
N PRO A 30 1.57 16.29 -22.40
CA PRO A 30 0.18 16.73 -22.43
C PRO A 30 -0.50 16.46 -23.78
N ALA A 31 0.24 16.37 -24.88
CA ALA A 31 -0.28 15.99 -26.19
C ALA A 31 -0.77 14.54 -26.28
N LEU A 32 -0.31 13.65 -25.39
CA LEU A 32 -0.80 12.29 -25.29
C LEU A 32 -2.11 12.18 -24.46
N GLN A 33 -2.56 13.29 -23.89
CA GLN A 33 -3.70 13.38 -22.99
C GLN A 33 -4.96 13.86 -23.72
N THR A 34 -5.36 13.23 -24.77
CA THR A 34 -6.64 13.56 -25.41
C THR A 34 -7.87 13.25 -24.55
N SER A 35 -7.72 12.42 -23.53
CA SER A 35 -8.73 12.25 -22.46
C SER A 35 -8.14 11.48 -21.25
N GLN A 36 -8.64 11.76 -20.03
CA GLN A 36 -8.38 10.95 -18.82
C GLN A 36 -8.56 9.44 -19.01
N THR A 37 -9.34 9.07 -20.01
CA THR A 37 -9.79 7.70 -20.22
C THR A 37 -8.87 6.87 -21.10
N GLN A 38 -8.04 7.46 -21.98
CA GLN A 38 -7.33 6.67 -23.00
C GLN A 38 -6.11 5.88 -22.51
N GLY A 39 -5.30 6.43 -21.59
CA GLY A 39 -4.13 5.72 -21.06
C GLY A 39 -4.41 4.87 -19.83
N SER A 40 -5.48 5.19 -19.10
CA SER A 40 -5.80 4.60 -17.80
C SER A 40 -6.09 3.10 -17.81
N PRO A 41 -6.83 2.52 -18.78
CA PRO A 41 -7.06 1.08 -18.81
C PRO A 41 -5.78 0.27 -18.97
N LEU A 42 -4.82 0.77 -19.74
CA LEU A 42 -3.51 0.12 -19.90
C LEU A 42 -2.72 0.12 -18.59
N PHE A 43 -2.62 1.26 -17.90
CA PHE A 43 -1.95 1.34 -16.61
C PHE A 43 -2.62 0.46 -15.56
N LEU A 44 -3.94 0.41 -15.54
CA LEU A 44 -4.70 -0.48 -14.65
C LEU A 44 -4.40 -1.94 -14.95
N ALA A 45 -4.46 -2.34 -16.21
CA ALA A 45 -4.15 -3.72 -16.63
C ALA A 45 -2.71 -4.12 -16.27
N LEU A 46 -1.74 -3.23 -16.49
CA LEU A 46 -0.36 -3.46 -16.13
C LEU A 46 -0.17 -3.58 -14.61
N MET A 47 -0.79 -2.71 -13.83
CA MET A 47 -0.73 -2.78 -12.36
C MET A 47 -1.35 -4.07 -11.82
N ILE A 48 -2.51 -4.48 -12.35
CA ILE A 48 -3.16 -5.74 -11.98
C ILE A 48 -2.26 -6.93 -12.36
N ALA A 49 -1.73 -6.94 -13.59
CA ALA A 49 -0.85 -8.01 -14.06
C ALA A 49 0.42 -8.13 -13.19
N LEU A 50 1.06 -7.01 -12.84
CA LEU A 50 2.24 -7.00 -11.99
C LEU A 50 1.93 -7.44 -10.55
N CYS A 51 0.79 -7.01 -9.98
CA CYS A 51 0.35 -7.52 -8.68
C CYS A 51 0.10 -9.04 -8.73
N PHE A 52 -0.51 -9.54 -9.79
CA PHE A 52 -0.74 -10.98 -9.97
C PHE A 52 0.56 -11.76 -10.13
N ILE A 53 1.51 -11.26 -10.95
CA ILE A 53 2.84 -11.87 -11.08
C ILE A 53 3.58 -11.86 -9.74
N ALA A 54 3.53 -10.75 -8.98
CA ALA A 54 4.12 -10.69 -7.66
C ALA A 54 3.54 -11.75 -6.72
N LEU A 55 2.20 -11.92 -6.72
CA LEU A 55 1.52 -12.97 -5.96
C LEU A 55 1.99 -14.37 -6.37
N LEU A 56 2.09 -14.64 -7.68
CA LEU A 56 2.57 -15.94 -8.18
C LEU A 56 4.02 -16.22 -7.77
N LEU A 57 4.90 -15.21 -7.82
CA LEU A 57 6.28 -15.35 -7.38
C LEU A 57 6.38 -15.60 -5.86
N GLU A 58 5.58 -14.91 -5.08
CA GLU A 58 5.48 -15.15 -3.64
C GLU A 58 4.86 -16.54 -3.36
N ALA A 59 3.97 -17.06 -4.20
CA ALA A 59 3.32 -18.37 -4.03
C ALA A 59 4.25 -19.57 -4.27
N GLN A 60 5.43 -19.41 -4.88
CA GLN A 60 6.33 -20.51 -5.21
C GLN A 60 7.22 -20.99 -4.05
N GLY A 61 7.11 -20.40 -2.87
CA GLY A 61 8.01 -20.63 -1.72
C GLY A 61 7.63 -21.75 -0.75
N GLY A 62 6.60 -22.58 -1.02
CA GLY A 62 6.21 -23.71 -0.17
C GLY A 62 5.15 -23.37 0.91
N ALA A 63 5.00 -24.21 1.95
CA ALA A 63 3.92 -24.11 2.94
C ALA A 63 3.87 -22.77 3.72
N ALA A 64 5.01 -22.15 3.98
CA ALA A 64 5.07 -20.82 4.62
C ALA A 64 4.42 -19.75 3.75
N THR A 65 4.51 -19.90 2.47
CA THR A 65 3.98 -19.00 1.45
C THR A 65 2.46 -19.13 1.30
N ALA A 66 1.90 -20.35 1.36
CA ALA A 66 0.45 -20.53 1.35
C ALA A 66 -0.21 -19.81 2.54
N LYS A 67 0.43 -19.83 3.71
CA LYS A 67 -0.02 -19.09 4.89
C LYS A 67 0.07 -17.58 4.70
N PHE A 68 1.15 -17.09 4.05
CA PHE A 68 1.30 -15.67 3.69
C PHE A 68 0.17 -15.22 2.78
N MET A 69 -0.13 -16.01 1.74
CA MET A 69 -1.19 -15.71 0.78
C MET A 69 -2.59 -15.72 1.42
N ALA A 70 -2.88 -16.71 2.28
CA ALA A 70 -4.13 -16.80 3.01
C ALA A 70 -4.31 -15.58 3.95
N LEU A 71 -3.26 -15.22 4.68
CA LEU A 71 -3.28 -14.06 5.57
C LEU A 71 -3.47 -12.75 4.80
N LEU A 72 -2.76 -12.59 3.67
CA LEU A 72 -2.91 -11.43 2.80
C LEU A 72 -4.37 -11.32 2.31
N GLY A 73 -4.94 -12.42 1.81
CA GLY A 73 -6.33 -12.46 1.36
C GLY A 73 -7.33 -12.07 2.44
N VAL A 74 -7.17 -12.61 3.66
CA VAL A 74 -8.04 -12.27 4.80
C VAL A 74 -7.90 -10.79 5.18
N LEU A 75 -6.68 -10.26 5.28
CA LEU A 75 -6.47 -8.86 5.65
C LEU A 75 -6.94 -7.90 4.56
N VAL A 76 -6.76 -8.24 3.29
CA VAL A 76 -7.31 -7.48 2.16
C VAL A 76 -8.85 -7.48 2.20
N ALA A 77 -9.47 -8.64 2.47
CA ALA A 77 -10.93 -8.72 2.59
C ALA A 77 -11.47 -7.84 3.72
N ILE A 78 -10.87 -7.93 4.92
CA ILE A 78 -11.23 -7.08 6.06
C ILE A 78 -11.08 -5.59 5.69
N ASN A 79 -9.96 -5.24 5.08
CA ASN A 79 -9.68 -3.84 4.74
C ASN A 79 -10.61 -3.31 3.63
N SER A 80 -11.01 -4.18 2.69
CA SER A 80 -12.00 -3.85 1.65
C SER A 80 -13.39 -3.62 2.25
N VAL A 81 -13.76 -4.38 3.29
CA VAL A 81 -15.01 -4.13 4.05
C VAL A 81 -14.94 -2.79 4.78
N LEU A 82 -13.80 -2.44 5.39
CA LEU A 82 -13.61 -1.13 6.01
C LEU A 82 -13.76 0.01 4.99
N ARG A 83 -13.23 -0.18 3.79
CA ARG A 83 -13.40 0.77 2.69
C ARG A 83 -14.84 0.86 2.21
N PHE A 84 -15.54 -0.28 2.12
CA PHE A 84 -16.96 -0.29 1.77
C PHE A 84 -17.79 0.50 2.79
N ILE A 85 -17.54 0.30 4.09
CA ILE A 85 -18.21 1.05 5.17
C ILE A 85 -17.92 2.55 5.05
N GLU A 86 -16.67 2.92 4.77
CA GLU A 86 -16.27 4.31 4.54
C GLU A 86 -17.04 4.96 3.38
N VAL A 87 -17.24 4.24 2.28
CA VAL A 87 -17.98 4.74 1.11
C VAL A 87 -19.48 4.80 1.40
N ALA A 88 -20.02 3.80 2.09
CA ALA A 88 -21.46 3.72 2.41
C ALA A 88 -21.87 4.71 3.50
N ILE A 89 -20.99 4.98 4.45
CA ILE A 89 -21.21 5.90 5.59
C ILE A 89 -20.02 6.87 5.62
N PRO A 90 -20.05 7.93 4.79
CA PRO A 90 -18.95 8.88 4.74
C PRO A 90 -18.70 9.51 6.11
N GLY A 91 -17.51 9.27 6.64
CA GLY A 91 -17.06 9.90 7.86
C GLY A 91 -16.75 11.39 7.64
N PRO A 92 -16.64 12.18 8.71
CA PRO A 92 -16.32 13.60 8.61
C PRO A 92 -14.95 13.78 7.93
N GLY A 93 -14.89 14.67 6.94
CA GLY A 93 -13.65 15.11 6.33
C GLY A 93 -12.87 14.04 5.53
N GLY A 94 -13.54 12.98 5.02
CA GLY A 94 -12.84 11.97 4.19
C GLY A 94 -11.91 11.07 4.99
N PHE A 95 -12.19 10.84 6.26
CA PHE A 95 -11.52 9.83 7.09
C PHE A 95 -11.54 8.46 6.40
N SER A 96 -10.39 7.82 6.32
CA SER A 96 -10.23 6.50 5.69
C SER A 96 -9.53 5.54 6.64
N PRO A 97 -10.22 4.50 7.14
CA PRO A 97 -9.67 3.55 8.10
C PRO A 97 -8.67 2.56 7.48
N ILE A 98 -8.61 2.47 6.15
CA ILE A 98 -7.83 1.45 5.46
C ILE A 98 -6.32 1.60 5.68
N PHE A 99 -5.82 2.83 5.83
CA PHE A 99 -4.38 3.09 6.00
C PHE A 99 -3.84 2.50 7.30
N PHE A 100 -4.65 2.53 8.36
CA PHE A 100 -4.31 1.94 9.65
C PHE A 100 -3.87 0.48 9.53
N LEU A 101 -4.68 -0.34 8.85
CA LEU A 101 -4.37 -1.77 8.71
C LEU A 101 -3.24 -2.03 7.72
N ILE A 102 -3.14 -1.25 6.64
CA ILE A 102 -2.03 -1.33 5.67
C ILE A 102 -0.69 -1.04 6.36
N ILE A 103 -0.62 0.01 7.20
CA ILE A 103 0.58 0.38 7.94
C ILE A 103 0.98 -0.74 8.91
N LEU A 104 0.06 -1.21 9.73
CA LEU A 104 0.35 -2.26 10.71
C LEU A 104 0.76 -3.57 10.05
N ALA A 105 0.09 -3.96 8.97
CA ALA A 105 0.43 -5.17 8.23
C ALA A 105 1.80 -5.06 7.55
N GLY A 106 2.09 -3.94 6.89
CA GLY A 106 3.40 -3.67 6.30
C GLY A 106 4.52 -3.71 7.34
N TYR A 107 4.30 -3.10 8.50
CA TYR A 107 5.24 -3.12 9.61
C TYR A 107 5.48 -4.53 10.18
N VAL A 108 4.44 -5.35 10.31
CA VAL A 108 4.58 -6.70 10.89
C VAL A 108 5.11 -7.71 9.88
N TYR A 109 4.61 -7.71 8.65
CA TYR A 109 4.90 -8.76 7.65
C TYR A 109 5.96 -8.35 6.63
N GLY A 110 6.31 -7.06 6.54
CA GLY A 110 7.38 -6.55 5.70
C GLY A 110 6.91 -5.81 4.45
N THR A 111 7.88 -5.27 3.69
CA THR A 111 7.66 -4.34 2.58
C THR A 111 6.81 -4.93 1.45
N GLN A 112 7.08 -6.17 1.06
CA GLN A 112 6.36 -6.86 -0.03
C GLN A 112 4.88 -7.09 0.35
N PHE A 113 4.65 -7.57 1.57
CA PHE A 113 3.30 -7.76 2.09
C PHE A 113 2.52 -6.45 2.13
N GLY A 114 3.14 -5.39 2.67
CA GLY A 114 2.53 -4.07 2.75
C GLY A 114 2.19 -3.49 1.37
N PHE A 115 3.10 -3.65 0.41
CA PHE A 115 2.88 -3.23 -0.98
C PHE A 115 1.64 -3.92 -1.59
N LEU A 116 1.62 -5.25 -1.53
CA LEU A 116 0.50 -6.04 -2.08
C LEU A 116 -0.81 -5.75 -1.35
N MET A 117 -0.77 -5.61 -0.02
CA MET A 117 -1.96 -5.28 0.75
C MET A 117 -2.55 -3.92 0.35
N GLY A 118 -1.71 -2.90 0.13
CA GLY A 118 -2.16 -1.59 -0.35
C GLY A 118 -2.82 -1.68 -1.72
N ALA A 119 -2.13 -2.27 -2.70
CA ALA A 119 -2.64 -2.42 -4.07
C ALA A 119 -3.94 -3.21 -4.11
N LEU A 120 -3.96 -4.39 -3.48
CA LEU A 120 -5.11 -5.30 -3.53
C LEU A 120 -6.31 -4.77 -2.75
N THR A 121 -6.11 -4.06 -1.63
CA THR A 121 -7.21 -3.40 -0.92
C THR A 121 -7.96 -2.44 -1.85
N LEU A 122 -7.23 -1.58 -2.57
CA LEU A 122 -7.86 -0.61 -3.49
C LEU A 122 -8.52 -1.32 -4.68
N LEU A 123 -7.88 -2.32 -5.25
CA LEU A 123 -8.44 -3.10 -6.34
C LEU A 123 -9.75 -3.80 -5.94
N ILE A 124 -9.71 -4.59 -4.86
CA ILE A 124 -10.88 -5.37 -4.40
C ILE A 124 -12.00 -4.43 -3.95
N SER A 125 -11.67 -3.35 -3.22
CA SER A 125 -12.69 -2.37 -2.83
C SER A 125 -13.31 -1.66 -4.03
N ALA A 126 -12.54 -1.34 -5.07
CA ALA A 126 -13.08 -0.74 -6.28
C ALA A 126 -14.06 -1.68 -7.02
N LEU A 127 -13.77 -2.98 -7.04
CA LEU A 127 -14.69 -3.99 -7.59
C LEU A 127 -15.99 -4.08 -6.79
N THR A 128 -15.93 -3.96 -5.46
CA THR A 128 -17.12 -4.09 -4.60
C THR A 128 -17.93 -2.80 -4.48
N THR A 129 -17.31 -1.63 -4.64
CA THR A 129 -17.98 -0.32 -4.53
C THR A 129 -18.34 0.31 -5.88
N GLY A 130 -17.98 -0.35 -7.00
CA GLY A 130 -18.13 0.26 -8.34
C GLY A 130 -17.15 1.42 -8.58
N GLY A 131 -16.08 1.52 -7.80
CA GLY A 131 -15.10 2.61 -7.85
C GLY A 131 -13.99 2.43 -8.89
N ILE A 132 -14.21 1.59 -9.91
CA ILE A 132 -13.23 1.41 -10.99
C ILE A 132 -13.24 2.65 -11.88
N GLY A 133 -12.08 3.30 -11.97
CA GLY A 133 -11.92 4.49 -12.80
C GLY A 133 -10.46 4.75 -13.15
N PRO A 134 -10.20 5.78 -13.96
CA PRO A 134 -8.85 6.12 -14.41
C PRO A 134 -7.87 6.47 -13.27
N TRP A 135 -8.37 6.83 -12.13
CA TRP A 135 -7.62 7.12 -10.91
C TRP A 135 -7.12 5.87 -10.16
N LEU A 136 -7.72 4.69 -10.42
CA LEU A 136 -7.46 3.50 -9.63
C LEU A 136 -5.99 3.05 -9.65
N PRO A 137 -5.24 3.07 -10.78
CA PRO A 137 -3.80 2.72 -10.77
C PRO A 137 -2.98 3.61 -9.85
N ALA A 138 -3.23 4.92 -9.85
CA ALA A 138 -2.55 5.87 -8.98
C ALA A 138 -2.88 5.62 -7.50
N GLN A 139 -4.16 5.33 -7.21
CA GLN A 139 -4.58 4.97 -5.85
C GLN A 139 -3.94 3.66 -5.38
N MET A 140 -3.92 2.62 -6.21
CA MET A 140 -3.27 1.34 -5.90
C MET A 140 -1.78 1.54 -5.58
N LEU A 141 -1.07 2.28 -6.42
CA LEU A 141 0.35 2.57 -6.21
C LEU A 141 0.58 3.33 -4.90
N THR A 142 -0.17 4.41 -4.68
CA THR A 142 0.02 5.26 -3.49
C THR A 142 -0.31 4.48 -2.20
N ALA A 143 -1.36 3.66 -2.21
CA ALA A 143 -1.66 2.76 -1.09
C ALA A 143 -0.59 1.67 -0.89
N SER A 144 0.02 1.20 -1.98
CA SER A 144 1.17 0.28 -1.91
C SER A 144 2.38 0.92 -1.22
N TRP A 145 2.64 2.20 -1.49
CA TRP A 145 3.71 2.94 -0.83
C TRP A 145 3.48 3.14 0.66
N VAL A 146 2.23 3.28 1.10
CA VAL A 146 1.89 3.28 2.54
C VAL A 146 2.40 2.00 3.21
N GLY A 147 2.06 0.85 2.67
CA GLY A 147 2.46 -0.44 3.23
C GLY A 147 3.96 -0.73 3.07
N LEU A 148 4.55 -0.38 1.94
CA LEU A 148 5.97 -0.53 1.67
C LEU A 148 6.82 0.28 2.66
N SER A 149 6.46 1.55 2.87
CA SER A 149 7.16 2.44 3.81
C SER A 149 7.07 1.96 5.25
N ALA A 150 5.93 1.41 5.67
CA ALA A 150 5.77 0.82 6.99
C ALA A 150 6.69 -0.40 7.18
N GLY A 151 6.82 -1.24 6.16
CA GLY A 151 7.80 -2.34 6.16
C GLY A 151 9.25 -1.85 6.20
N ALA A 152 9.56 -0.74 5.51
CA ALA A 152 10.88 -0.11 5.56
C ALA A 152 11.17 0.47 6.96
N VAL A 153 10.22 1.14 7.59
CA VAL A 153 10.34 1.62 8.99
C VAL A 153 10.71 0.47 9.92
N ARG A 154 10.09 -0.70 9.77
CA ARG A 154 10.47 -1.87 10.55
C ARG A 154 11.93 -2.27 10.36
N ILE A 155 12.44 -2.25 9.12
CA ILE A 155 13.85 -2.59 8.85
C ILE A 155 14.78 -1.61 9.57
N LEU A 156 14.46 -0.31 9.53
CA LEU A 156 15.23 0.74 10.17
C LEU A 156 15.19 0.62 11.71
N THR A 157 14.03 0.27 12.27
CA THR A 157 13.83 0.19 13.72
C THR A 157 14.20 -1.18 14.32
N ALA A 158 14.45 -2.20 13.49
CA ALA A 158 14.69 -3.57 13.95
C ALA A 158 15.84 -3.73 14.95
N LYS A 159 16.85 -2.84 14.90
CA LYS A 159 18.02 -2.85 15.79
C LYS A 159 17.83 -2.01 17.06
N LEU A 160 16.74 -1.26 17.16
CA LEU A 160 16.57 -0.26 18.23
C LEU A 160 15.91 -0.83 19.50
N ASN A 161 15.49 -2.11 19.51
CA ASN A 161 14.79 -2.74 20.65
C ASN A 161 13.72 -1.85 21.26
N LEU A 162 12.89 -1.23 20.41
CA LEU A 162 11.89 -0.27 20.83
C LEU A 162 10.81 -0.93 21.67
N SER A 163 10.36 -0.26 22.72
CA SER A 163 9.16 -0.67 23.43
C SER A 163 7.91 -0.42 22.57
N GLU A 164 6.86 -1.19 22.79
CA GLU A 164 5.60 -1.11 22.02
C GLU A 164 5.00 0.30 21.93
N PRO A 165 5.02 1.14 23.00
CA PRO A 165 4.54 2.52 22.88
C PRO A 165 5.31 3.35 21.85
N TYR A 166 6.65 3.22 21.81
CA TYR A 166 7.47 3.94 20.83
C TYR A 166 7.23 3.46 19.41
N GLU A 167 7.03 2.15 19.20
CA GLU A 167 6.64 1.62 17.90
C GLU A 167 5.32 2.24 17.43
N ILE A 168 4.29 2.25 18.29
CA ILE A 168 3.00 2.86 17.97
C ILE A 168 3.15 4.35 17.68
N SER A 169 3.98 5.08 18.44
CA SER A 169 4.23 6.49 18.17
C SER A 169 4.85 6.72 16.79
N ILE A 170 5.84 5.92 16.40
CA ILE A 170 6.45 5.99 15.07
C ILE A 170 5.42 5.68 13.98
N LEU A 171 4.60 4.66 14.17
CA LEU A 171 3.56 4.29 13.21
C LEU A 171 2.44 5.33 13.15
N THR A 172 2.17 6.03 14.26
CA THR A 172 1.23 7.17 14.29
C THR A 172 1.77 8.30 13.44
N VAL A 173 3.04 8.68 13.63
CA VAL A 173 3.69 9.72 12.80
C VAL A 173 3.67 9.31 11.33
N LEU A 174 3.98 8.06 11.01
CA LEU A 174 3.90 7.55 9.65
C LEU A 174 2.48 7.64 9.08
N GLY A 175 1.47 7.31 9.88
CA GLY A 175 0.05 7.41 9.51
C GLY A 175 -0.40 8.86 9.25
N VAL A 176 0.05 9.81 10.08
CA VAL A 176 -0.18 11.24 9.87
C VAL A 176 0.49 11.72 8.58
N LEU A 177 1.76 11.38 8.36
CA LEU A 177 2.48 11.74 7.14
C LEU A 177 1.75 11.21 5.90
N TRP A 178 1.33 9.95 5.90
CA TRP A 178 0.59 9.36 4.79
C TRP A 178 -0.83 9.92 4.66
N GLY A 179 -1.40 10.48 5.72
CA GLY A 179 -2.65 11.23 5.63
C GLY A 179 -2.56 12.39 4.65
N PHE A 180 -1.44 13.12 4.66
CA PHE A 180 -1.15 14.21 3.72
C PHE A 180 -0.55 13.72 2.39
N LEU A 181 0.47 12.86 2.43
CA LEU A 181 1.18 12.40 1.23
C LEU A 181 0.24 11.69 0.24
N TYR A 182 -0.71 10.90 0.75
CA TYR A 182 -1.68 10.24 -0.12
C TYR A 182 -2.49 11.26 -0.93
N GLY A 183 -3.00 12.30 -0.28
CA GLY A 183 -3.73 13.36 -0.96
C GLY A 183 -2.84 14.13 -1.94
N ILE A 184 -1.61 14.46 -1.56
CA ILE A 184 -0.65 15.12 -2.44
C ILE A 184 -0.45 14.30 -3.73
N PHE A 185 -0.20 13.00 -3.64
CA PHE A 185 0.03 12.18 -4.84
C PHE A 185 -1.23 12.01 -5.68
N ILE A 186 -2.39 11.78 -5.05
CA ILE A 186 -3.64 11.62 -5.79
C ILE A 186 -4.07 12.94 -6.46
N ASN A 187 -3.90 14.07 -5.78
CA ASN A 187 -4.19 15.36 -6.38
C ASN A 187 -3.20 15.72 -7.50
N LEU A 188 -1.95 15.31 -7.40
CA LEU A 188 -0.99 15.46 -8.48
C LEU A 188 -1.48 14.74 -9.75
N TRP A 189 -2.12 13.58 -9.60
CA TRP A 189 -2.73 12.86 -10.72
C TRP A 189 -3.97 13.59 -11.28
N PHE A 190 -4.83 14.15 -10.42
CA PHE A 190 -6.05 14.85 -10.85
C PHE A 190 -5.79 16.24 -11.44
N TRP A 191 -4.80 16.96 -10.93
CA TRP A 191 -4.57 18.36 -11.23
C TRP A 191 -4.47 18.71 -12.73
N PRO A 192 -3.79 17.93 -13.60
CA PRO A 192 -3.70 18.23 -15.02
C PRO A 192 -5.04 18.23 -15.75
N PHE A 193 -6.07 17.64 -15.18
CA PHE A 193 -7.39 17.49 -15.77
C PHE A 193 -8.43 18.46 -15.20
N VAL A 194 -8.04 19.28 -14.22
CA VAL A 194 -8.94 20.29 -13.64
C VAL A 194 -9.06 21.47 -14.60
N VAL A 195 -10.28 21.95 -14.81
CA VAL A 195 -10.58 23.09 -15.69
C VAL A 195 -10.69 24.36 -14.86
N GLY A 196 -9.97 25.41 -15.23
CA GLY A 196 -10.06 26.71 -14.57
C GLY A 196 -8.72 27.45 -14.42
N PRO A 197 -8.71 28.69 -13.90
CA PRO A 197 -7.48 29.52 -13.82
C PRO A 197 -6.36 28.92 -12.96
N ALA A 198 -6.72 28.11 -11.93
CA ALA A 198 -5.76 27.38 -11.08
C ALA A 198 -5.27 26.07 -11.70
N ALA A 199 -5.84 25.70 -12.84
CA ALA A 199 -5.78 24.36 -13.42
C ALA A 199 -4.74 24.19 -14.52
N GLN A 200 -4.17 25.27 -15.07
CA GLN A 200 -3.24 25.10 -16.17
C GLN A 200 -1.86 24.71 -15.66
N PRO A 201 -1.36 23.49 -16.00
CA PRO A 201 0.07 23.25 -15.99
C PRO A 201 0.70 24.33 -16.84
N ALA A 202 1.77 24.91 -16.34
CA ALA A 202 2.50 25.93 -17.06
C ALA A 202 2.79 25.45 -18.49
N GLY A 203 2.62 26.33 -19.48
CA GLY A 203 3.08 26.06 -20.85
C GLY A 203 4.55 25.63 -20.84
N ALA A 204 5.02 25.07 -21.94
CA ALA A 204 6.34 24.45 -22.07
C ALA A 204 7.54 25.30 -21.60
N ASP A 205 7.34 26.58 -21.39
CA ASP A 205 8.39 27.56 -20.98
C ASP A 205 8.33 27.96 -19.50
N ALA A 206 7.48 27.31 -18.68
CA ALA A 206 7.34 27.74 -17.29
C ALA A 206 8.42 27.12 -16.42
N SER A 207 9.11 27.96 -15.66
CA SER A 207 10.00 27.53 -14.58
C SER A 207 9.25 26.65 -13.54
N ILE A 208 9.97 25.76 -12.89
CA ILE A 208 9.40 24.82 -11.91
C ILE A 208 8.71 25.52 -10.73
N TRP A 209 9.15 26.72 -10.39
CA TRP A 209 8.63 27.47 -9.24
C TRP A 209 7.15 27.90 -9.38
N PRO A 210 6.72 28.53 -10.47
CA PRO A 210 5.30 28.81 -10.71
C PRO A 210 4.42 27.54 -10.73
N LEU A 211 4.96 26.41 -11.21
CA LEU A 211 4.26 25.13 -11.20
C LEU A 211 3.98 24.67 -9.76
N ILE A 212 4.99 24.72 -8.89
CA ILE A 212 4.86 24.39 -7.47
C ILE A 212 3.86 25.31 -6.77
N GLN A 213 3.94 26.63 -7.03
CA GLN A 213 3.01 27.60 -6.43
C GLN A 213 1.54 27.32 -6.82
N ARG A 214 1.28 27.06 -8.10
CA ARG A 214 -0.07 26.73 -8.60
C ARG A 214 -0.58 25.42 -8.02
N TYR A 215 0.24 24.39 -8.00
CA TYR A 215 -0.12 23.13 -7.39
C TYR A 215 -0.41 23.28 -5.89
N THR A 216 0.43 24.02 -5.18
CA THR A 216 0.21 24.29 -3.75
C THR A 216 -1.10 25.03 -3.51
N ALA A 217 -1.41 26.06 -4.29
CA ALA A 217 -2.67 26.78 -4.18
C ALA A 217 -3.87 25.87 -4.47
N TYR A 218 -3.79 25.03 -5.50
CA TYR A 218 -4.79 24.03 -5.81
C TYR A 218 -4.99 23.06 -4.65
N TYR A 219 -3.90 22.48 -4.14
CA TYR A 219 -3.92 21.52 -3.04
C TYR A 219 -4.54 22.10 -1.77
N LEU A 220 -4.13 23.31 -1.37
CA LEU A 220 -4.67 23.99 -0.19
C LEU A 220 -6.18 24.25 -0.32
N ALA A 221 -6.64 24.63 -1.51
CA ALA A 221 -8.04 24.94 -1.75
C ALA A 221 -8.93 23.68 -1.84
N THR A 222 -8.41 22.56 -2.32
CA THR A 222 -9.25 21.39 -2.65
C THR A 222 -9.10 20.23 -1.68
N SER A 223 -7.95 20.07 -1.04
CA SER A 223 -7.58 18.81 -0.40
C SER A 223 -7.12 18.89 1.03
N LEU A 224 -6.58 20.02 1.47
CA LEU A 224 -5.97 20.14 2.80
C LEU A 224 -6.92 19.69 3.93
N VAL A 225 -8.19 20.06 3.88
CA VAL A 225 -9.17 19.71 4.92
C VAL A 225 -9.41 18.20 4.97
N TRP A 226 -9.50 17.56 3.79
CA TRP A 226 -9.69 16.11 3.67
C TRP A 226 -8.46 15.34 4.16
N ASP A 227 -7.28 15.82 3.83
CA ASP A 227 -6.03 15.18 4.23
C ASP A 227 -5.75 15.37 5.72
N LEU A 228 -6.12 16.53 6.29
CA LEU A 228 -6.07 16.76 7.73
C LEU A 228 -6.97 15.77 8.48
N ALA A 229 -8.22 15.58 8.03
CA ALA A 229 -9.13 14.63 8.64
C ALA A 229 -8.62 13.19 8.52
N ARG A 230 -8.01 12.82 7.38
CA ARG A 230 -7.37 11.52 7.19
C ARG A 230 -6.17 11.36 8.14
N ALA A 231 -5.33 12.36 8.27
CA ALA A 231 -4.17 12.36 9.17
C ALA A 231 -4.59 12.21 10.64
N LEU A 232 -5.58 12.98 11.08
CA LEU A 232 -6.16 12.89 12.43
C LEU A 232 -6.82 11.52 12.66
N GLY A 233 -7.58 11.03 11.69
CA GLY A 233 -8.21 9.72 11.74
C GLY A 233 -7.18 8.59 11.89
N ASN A 234 -6.10 8.63 11.13
CA ASN A 234 -5.00 7.68 11.27
C ASN A 234 -4.36 7.74 12.66
N ALA A 235 -4.15 8.95 13.19
CA ALA A 235 -3.59 9.12 14.54
C ALA A 235 -4.53 8.55 15.61
N ILE A 236 -5.82 8.85 15.54
CA ILE A 236 -6.83 8.33 16.48
C ILE A 236 -6.90 6.80 16.40
N MET A 237 -6.98 6.23 15.20
CA MET A 237 -7.02 4.78 15.00
C MET A 237 -5.76 4.10 15.57
N MET A 238 -4.59 4.70 15.31
CA MET A 238 -3.32 4.15 15.79
C MET A 238 -3.21 4.25 17.31
N ALA A 239 -3.65 5.35 17.92
CA ALA A 239 -3.65 5.53 19.37
C ALA A 239 -4.62 4.58 20.07
N SER A 240 -5.84 4.41 19.51
CA SER A 240 -6.91 3.61 20.12
C SER A 240 -6.75 2.11 19.89
N PHE A 241 -6.45 1.71 18.65
CA PHE A 241 -6.44 0.31 18.22
C PHE A 241 -5.06 -0.22 17.81
N GLY A 242 -4.03 0.62 17.77
CA GLY A 242 -2.72 0.23 17.27
C GLY A 242 -2.09 -0.90 18.07
N ARG A 243 -2.05 -0.79 19.42
CA ARG A 243 -1.46 -1.82 20.29
C ARG A 243 -2.17 -3.17 20.18
N PRO A 244 -3.49 -3.27 20.38
CA PRO A 244 -4.17 -4.57 20.30
C PRO A 244 -4.03 -5.21 18.92
N THR A 245 -4.13 -4.43 17.84
CA THR A 245 -3.99 -4.93 16.48
C THR A 245 -2.56 -5.38 16.19
N LEU A 246 -1.55 -4.61 16.61
CA LEU A 246 -0.14 -4.96 16.46
C LEU A 246 0.17 -6.30 17.16
N ARG A 247 -0.31 -6.48 18.40
CA ARG A 247 -0.16 -7.74 19.15
C ARG A 247 -0.85 -8.91 18.45
N ALA A 248 -2.07 -8.70 17.94
CA ALA A 248 -2.80 -9.72 17.19
C ALA A 248 -2.03 -10.15 15.93
N LEU A 249 -1.58 -9.20 15.10
CA LEU A 249 -0.81 -9.48 13.89
C LEU A 249 0.51 -10.21 14.19
N ARG A 250 1.22 -9.80 15.25
CA ARG A 250 2.45 -10.48 15.72
C ARG A 250 2.16 -11.91 16.17
N ARG A 251 1.07 -12.15 16.89
CA ARG A 251 0.67 -13.49 17.32
C ARG A 251 0.41 -14.40 16.12
N PHE A 252 -0.28 -13.92 15.10
CA PHE A 252 -0.48 -14.68 13.86
C PHE A 252 0.85 -14.97 13.17
N ARG A 253 1.74 -13.98 13.07
CA ARG A 253 3.08 -14.17 12.49
C ARG A 253 3.87 -15.27 13.21
N HIS A 254 3.87 -15.31 14.55
CA HIS A 254 4.56 -16.35 15.34
C HIS A 254 3.91 -17.72 15.16
N ARG A 255 2.59 -17.82 15.12
CA ARG A 255 1.88 -19.10 14.90
C ARG A 255 2.13 -19.69 13.51
N PHE A 256 2.48 -18.87 12.52
CA PHE A 256 2.79 -19.34 11.18
C PHE A 256 4.26 -19.72 10.98
N ALA A 257 5.14 -19.38 11.92
CA ALA A 257 6.55 -19.79 11.94
C ALA A 257 6.73 -21.17 12.58
N PHE A 258 6.04 -22.20 12.07
CA PHE A 258 6.30 -23.57 12.50
C PHE A 258 7.60 -24.09 11.89
N THR A 259 8.58 -24.36 12.74
CA THR A 259 9.67 -25.27 12.43
C THR A 259 9.17 -26.69 12.70
N TYR A 260 9.10 -27.54 11.67
CA TYR A 260 8.99 -28.98 11.87
C TYR A 260 10.30 -29.45 12.49
N THR A 261 10.29 -29.77 13.77
CA THR A 261 11.29 -30.69 14.34
C THR A 261 10.91 -32.09 13.84
N VAL A 262 11.66 -32.58 12.85
CA VAL A 262 11.63 -34.01 12.52
C VAL A 262 12.15 -34.70 13.76
N THR A 263 11.29 -35.33 14.53
CA THR A 263 11.71 -36.30 15.55
C THR A 263 12.37 -37.43 14.80
N PRO A 264 13.65 -37.77 15.04
CA PRO A 264 14.25 -38.91 14.40
C PRO A 264 13.40 -40.13 14.80
N GLU A 265 12.95 -40.86 13.81
CA GLU A 265 12.32 -42.16 14.00
C GLU A 265 13.27 -43.02 14.84
N PRO A 266 12.85 -43.65 15.94
CA PRO A 266 13.73 -44.50 16.72
C PRO A 266 14.27 -45.58 15.78
N ALA A 267 15.59 -45.66 15.68
CA ALA A 267 16.25 -46.69 14.89
C ALA A 267 15.71 -48.06 15.36
N ASP A 268 15.12 -48.75 14.39
CA ASP A 268 14.57 -50.08 14.56
C ASP A 268 15.69 -51.01 15.06
N THR A 269 15.71 -51.25 16.38
CA THR A 269 16.60 -52.22 17.03
C THR A 269 16.01 -53.63 16.86
N ALA A 270 15.88 -54.03 15.60
CA ALA A 270 15.50 -55.39 15.26
C ALA A 270 16.46 -55.89 14.17
N THR A 271 17.60 -56.38 14.61
CA THR A 271 18.27 -57.56 14.01
C THR A 271 19.61 -57.81 14.74
N GLN A 272 19.54 -58.38 15.92
CA GLN A 272 20.59 -59.24 16.44
C GLN A 272 19.95 -60.40 17.19
N VAL A 273 19.50 -61.41 16.45
CA VAL A 273 19.38 -62.77 16.96
C VAL A 273 19.73 -63.71 15.80
N LEU A 274 20.83 -64.45 15.99
CA LEU A 274 21.45 -65.58 15.33
C LEU A 274 22.66 -65.24 14.50
#